data_1e29848ea98809e08e7d39503c79a444
#
_entry.id   1e29848ea98809e08e7d39503c79a444
#
_cell.length_a   1.000
_cell.length_b   1.000
_cell.length_c   1.000
_cell.angle_alpha   90.00
_cell.angle_beta   90.00
_cell.angle_gamma   90.00
#
_symmetry.space_group_name_H-M   'P 1'
#
loop_
_entity.id
_entity.type
_entity.pdbx_description
1 polymer ?
#
loop_
_entity_poly.entity_id
_entity_poly.type
_entity_poly.pdbx_seq_one_letter_code
_entity_poly.pdbx_strand_id
1 'polypeptide(L)'
;MARISQEQRNRYFDKVKEYKVFIDGIIAHEKTITSLLTKDEAGSAFKRLHLAEEMLDLASWHLLINSVSVAYLGMKNDDILIDGRKILMRALKYLEEVVTDRLDVPFSEYEKSLDEIREVDVISRYRLLRKLCFAIESFEAAFGENSKYNKGFNEIWGKLSALGKNMIDLRTVMTELDFNSPNRDAMKAHLAIVKDLFKRSADRYREEYELYSHKLSDFRIGIQYLSALRRVHASINERDEAEKMKRNIEVWNT
;
A
#
# COMPACT_ATOMS: atom_id res chain seq x y z
N MET A 1 -35.58 8.97 8.77
CA MET A 1 -34.42 9.78 8.39
C MET A 1 -34.78 11.25 8.48
N ALA A 2 -33.98 12.07 9.17
CA ALA A 2 -34.22 13.52 9.22
C ALA A 2 -34.05 14.10 7.80
N ARG A 3 -34.93 15.05 7.44
CA ARG A 3 -34.91 15.70 6.13
C ARG A 3 -33.68 16.62 6.04
N ILE A 4 -32.76 16.36 5.13
CA ILE A 4 -31.55 17.18 4.90
C ILE A 4 -31.98 18.59 4.50
N SER A 5 -31.54 19.61 5.25
CA SER A 5 -31.90 21.02 5.00
C SER A 5 -31.14 21.56 3.77
N GLN A 6 -31.69 22.63 3.18
CA GLN A 6 -30.98 23.31 2.07
C GLN A 6 -29.63 23.89 2.53
N GLU A 7 -29.56 24.37 3.76
CA GLU A 7 -28.31 24.88 4.33
C GLU A 7 -27.23 23.79 4.43
N GLN A 8 -27.58 22.57 4.88
CA GLN A 8 -26.65 21.45 4.93
C GLN A 8 -26.12 21.09 3.54
N ARG A 9 -26.99 21.08 2.53
CA ARG A 9 -26.58 20.86 1.13
C ARG A 9 -25.61 21.93 0.63
N ASN A 10 -25.91 23.19 0.90
CA ASN A 10 -25.06 24.31 0.48
C ASN A 10 -23.68 24.19 1.13
N ARG A 11 -23.60 23.95 2.45
CA ARG A 11 -22.33 23.73 3.16
C ARG A 11 -21.52 22.56 2.58
N TYR A 12 -22.19 21.46 2.24
CA TYR A 12 -21.54 20.33 1.56
C TYR A 12 -20.91 20.76 0.21
N PHE A 13 -21.70 21.40 -0.64
CA PHE A 13 -21.22 21.81 -1.97
C PHE A 13 -20.11 22.86 -1.90
N ASP A 14 -20.17 23.80 -0.95
CA ASP A 14 -19.12 24.78 -0.73
C ASP A 14 -17.79 24.09 -0.35
N LYS A 15 -17.84 23.12 0.57
CA LYS A 15 -16.65 22.34 0.96
C LYS A 15 -16.10 21.50 -0.20
N VAL A 16 -16.96 20.83 -0.95
CA VAL A 16 -16.54 20.06 -2.12
C VAL A 16 -15.89 20.95 -3.18
N LYS A 17 -16.41 22.16 -3.40
CA LYS A 17 -15.83 23.14 -4.32
C LYS A 17 -14.44 23.59 -3.87
N GLU A 18 -14.27 23.84 -2.56
CA GLU A 18 -12.97 24.17 -1.97
C GLU A 18 -11.94 23.06 -2.21
N TYR A 19 -12.30 21.79 -1.91
CA TYR A 19 -11.41 20.65 -2.06
C TYR A 19 -11.08 20.32 -3.52
N LYS A 20 -12.01 20.55 -4.45
CA LYS A 20 -11.77 20.33 -5.88
C LYS A 20 -10.62 21.17 -6.42
N VAL A 21 -10.37 22.36 -5.90
CA VAL A 21 -9.25 23.21 -6.34
C VAL A 21 -7.91 22.48 -6.09
N PHE A 22 -7.75 21.84 -4.92
CA PHE A 22 -6.54 21.06 -4.60
C PHE A 22 -6.45 19.79 -5.44
N ILE A 23 -7.56 19.08 -5.61
CA ILE A 23 -7.66 17.88 -6.43
C ILE A 23 -7.23 18.19 -7.89
N ASP A 24 -7.78 19.24 -8.48
CA ASP A 24 -7.50 19.64 -9.86
C ASP A 24 -6.02 20.05 -10.01
N GLY A 25 -5.46 20.72 -9.00
CA GLY A 25 -4.04 21.07 -8.94
C GLY A 25 -3.13 19.85 -8.97
N ILE A 26 -3.39 18.85 -8.13
CA ILE A 26 -2.62 17.60 -8.08
C ILE A 26 -2.74 16.84 -9.41
N ILE A 27 -3.94 16.74 -9.98
CA ILE A 27 -4.16 16.04 -11.26
C ILE A 27 -3.42 16.74 -12.40
N ALA A 28 -3.40 18.08 -12.42
CA ALA A 28 -2.67 18.85 -13.43
C ALA A 28 -1.15 18.64 -13.28
N HIS A 29 -0.64 18.62 -12.06
CA HIS A 29 0.77 18.38 -11.80
C HIS A 29 1.17 16.94 -12.18
N GLU A 30 0.38 15.91 -11.80
CA GLU A 30 0.59 14.52 -12.22
C GLU A 30 0.72 14.41 -13.75
N LYS A 31 -0.20 15.04 -14.52
CA LYS A 31 -0.14 15.04 -15.98
C LYS A 31 1.16 15.66 -16.51
N THR A 32 1.60 16.75 -15.91
CA THR A 32 2.83 17.43 -16.30
C THR A 32 4.03 16.55 -16.07
N ILE A 33 4.19 16.00 -14.86
CA ILE A 33 5.31 15.12 -14.52
C ILE A 33 5.29 13.87 -15.39
N THR A 34 4.12 13.22 -15.56
CA THR A 34 3.99 12.00 -16.35
C THR A 34 4.38 12.23 -17.83
N SER A 35 4.06 13.41 -18.39
CA SER A 35 4.45 13.74 -19.76
C SER A 35 5.96 13.92 -19.94
N LEU A 36 6.69 14.19 -18.87
CA LEU A 36 8.15 14.33 -18.82
C LEU A 36 8.87 13.05 -18.45
N LEU A 37 8.13 12.01 -18.01
CA LEU A 37 8.74 10.74 -17.62
C LEU A 37 9.08 9.92 -18.86
N THR A 38 10.38 9.70 -19.08
CA THR A 38 10.89 8.66 -19.96
C THR A 38 11.41 7.48 -19.13
N LYS A 39 11.40 6.25 -19.66
CA LYS A 39 11.77 5.05 -18.89
C LYS A 39 13.23 5.06 -18.39
N ASP A 40 14.11 5.71 -19.13
CA ASP A 40 15.57 5.66 -18.88
C ASP A 40 16.16 7.02 -18.49
N GLU A 41 15.31 7.97 -18.04
CA GLU A 41 15.78 9.29 -17.62
C GLU A 41 16.31 9.24 -16.19
N ALA A 42 17.49 9.83 -15.97
CA ALA A 42 18.05 10.01 -14.63
C ALA A 42 17.06 10.74 -13.72
N GLY A 43 16.81 10.19 -12.52
CA GLY A 43 15.86 10.76 -11.57
C GLY A 43 14.38 10.39 -11.84
N SER A 44 14.09 9.55 -12.82
CA SER A 44 12.72 9.09 -13.09
C SER A 44 12.12 8.32 -11.89
N ALA A 45 12.94 7.54 -11.19
CA ALA A 45 12.53 6.83 -9.98
C ALA A 45 12.10 7.79 -8.85
N PHE A 46 12.84 8.90 -8.63
CA PHE A 46 12.44 9.93 -7.67
C PHE A 46 11.14 10.63 -8.05
N LYS A 47 10.97 10.97 -9.34
CA LYS A 47 9.71 11.56 -9.83
C LYS A 47 8.52 10.63 -9.56
N ARG A 48 8.69 9.30 -9.75
CA ARG A 48 7.66 8.31 -9.46
C ARG A 48 7.37 8.17 -7.97
N LEU A 49 8.39 8.18 -7.11
CA LEU A 49 8.18 8.21 -5.65
C LEU A 49 7.38 9.43 -5.23
N HIS A 50 7.71 10.61 -5.79
CA HIS A 50 6.98 11.84 -5.51
C HIS A 50 5.52 11.76 -6.00
N LEU A 51 5.29 11.24 -7.20
CA LEU A 51 3.94 11.00 -7.71
C LEU A 51 3.15 10.02 -6.82
N ALA A 52 3.79 8.98 -6.29
CA ALA A 52 3.14 8.07 -5.35
C ALA A 52 2.68 8.80 -4.06
N GLU A 53 3.49 9.73 -3.53
CA GLU A 53 3.10 10.57 -2.38
C GLU A 53 1.96 11.54 -2.75
N GLU A 54 2.01 12.20 -3.90
CA GLU A 54 0.92 13.07 -4.37
C GLU A 54 -0.40 12.31 -4.56
N MET A 55 -0.33 11.05 -4.99
CA MET A 55 -1.55 10.22 -5.06
C MET A 55 -2.12 9.93 -3.66
N LEU A 56 -1.30 9.84 -2.62
CA LEU A 56 -1.81 9.73 -1.25
C LEU A 56 -2.50 11.01 -0.78
N ASP A 57 -1.96 12.17 -1.13
CA ASP A 57 -2.60 13.45 -0.86
C ASP A 57 -3.93 13.56 -1.61
N LEU A 58 -3.95 13.19 -2.89
CA LEU A 58 -5.18 13.14 -3.70
C LEU A 58 -6.22 12.19 -3.11
N ALA A 59 -5.82 11.01 -2.65
CA ALA A 59 -6.70 10.06 -1.98
C ALA A 59 -7.27 10.65 -0.67
N SER A 60 -6.47 11.40 0.09
CA SER A 60 -6.90 12.06 1.33
C SER A 60 -8.00 13.08 1.08
N TRP A 61 -7.94 13.86 -0.01
CA TRP A 61 -9.02 14.76 -0.40
C TRP A 61 -10.33 14.03 -0.72
N HIS A 62 -10.26 12.84 -1.33
CA HIS A 62 -11.44 12.00 -1.57
C HIS A 62 -12.07 11.49 -0.26
N LEU A 63 -11.23 11.08 0.71
CA LEU A 63 -11.72 10.73 2.06
C LEU A 63 -12.39 11.92 2.75
N LEU A 64 -11.83 13.14 2.63
CA LEU A 64 -12.42 14.35 3.18
C LEU A 64 -13.77 14.65 2.53
N ILE A 65 -13.93 14.51 1.21
CA ILE A 65 -15.23 14.69 0.54
C ILE A 65 -16.24 13.67 1.08
N ASN A 66 -15.86 12.40 1.25
CA ASN A 66 -16.74 11.41 1.86
C ASN A 66 -17.11 11.79 3.30
N SER A 67 -16.14 12.25 4.09
CA SER A 67 -16.37 12.66 5.49
C SER A 67 -17.37 13.82 5.59
N VAL A 68 -17.27 14.84 4.73
CA VAL A 68 -18.24 15.93 4.71
C VAL A 68 -19.60 15.49 4.16
N SER A 69 -19.64 14.49 3.25
CA SER A 69 -20.92 13.87 2.84
C SER A 69 -21.63 13.20 4.02
N VAL A 70 -20.91 12.42 4.79
CA VAL A 70 -21.45 11.79 6.00
C VAL A 70 -21.89 12.84 7.02
N ALA A 71 -21.07 13.87 7.26
CA ALA A 71 -21.35 14.89 8.26
C ALA A 71 -22.56 15.78 7.91
N TYR A 72 -22.71 16.20 6.66
CA TYR A 72 -23.77 17.13 6.26
C TYR A 72 -25.00 16.44 5.66
N LEU A 73 -24.78 15.33 4.93
CA LEU A 73 -25.86 14.64 4.21
C LEU A 73 -26.28 13.33 4.88
N GLY A 74 -25.56 12.86 5.92
CA GLY A 74 -25.85 11.62 6.62
C GLY A 74 -25.66 10.35 5.78
N MET A 75 -24.91 10.44 4.67
CA MET A 75 -24.70 9.31 3.75
C MET A 75 -23.28 9.25 3.23
N LYS A 76 -22.78 8.05 3.03
CA LYS A 76 -21.50 7.81 2.33
C LYS A 76 -21.60 8.22 0.86
N ASN A 77 -20.48 8.66 0.33
CA ASN A 77 -20.33 8.93 -1.10
C ASN A 77 -19.51 7.79 -1.74
N ASP A 78 -20.20 6.73 -2.17
CA ASP A 78 -19.56 5.54 -2.72
C ASP A 78 -18.74 5.84 -3.99
N ASP A 79 -19.19 6.75 -4.85
CA ASP A 79 -18.46 7.12 -6.07
C ASP A 79 -17.10 7.74 -5.74
N ILE A 80 -17.05 8.66 -4.80
CA ILE A 80 -15.82 9.29 -4.31
C ILE A 80 -14.89 8.26 -3.67
N LEU A 81 -15.42 7.32 -2.90
CA LEU A 81 -14.62 6.23 -2.31
C LEU A 81 -14.06 5.29 -3.38
N ILE A 82 -14.84 4.96 -4.41
CA ILE A 82 -14.38 4.15 -5.55
C ILE A 82 -13.24 4.85 -6.29
N ASP A 83 -13.38 6.15 -6.55
CA ASP A 83 -12.33 6.92 -7.23
C ASP A 83 -11.07 7.03 -6.35
N GLY A 84 -11.23 7.26 -5.05
CA GLY A 84 -10.11 7.24 -4.10
C GLY A 84 -9.37 5.89 -4.08
N ARG A 85 -10.08 4.76 -4.15
CA ARG A 85 -9.45 3.44 -4.29
C ARG A 85 -8.65 3.30 -5.60
N LYS A 86 -9.15 3.82 -6.71
CA LYS A 86 -8.40 3.85 -7.99
C LYS A 86 -7.12 4.69 -7.86
N ILE A 87 -7.19 5.78 -7.10
CA ILE A 87 -6.03 6.64 -6.82
C ILE A 87 -4.98 5.88 -5.99
N LEU A 88 -5.39 5.12 -4.97
CA LEU A 88 -4.47 4.25 -4.23
C LEU A 88 -3.78 3.24 -5.15
N MET A 89 -4.51 2.63 -6.08
CA MET A 89 -3.91 1.73 -7.08
C MET A 89 -2.89 2.45 -7.97
N ARG A 90 -3.14 3.74 -8.33
CA ARG A 90 -2.15 4.54 -9.07
C ARG A 90 -0.89 4.81 -8.25
N ALA A 91 -1.03 5.12 -6.95
CA ALA A 91 0.11 5.26 -6.05
C ALA A 91 0.99 4.00 -6.05
N LEU A 92 0.37 2.82 -5.90
CA LEU A 92 1.09 1.55 -5.97
C LEU A 92 1.72 1.32 -7.33
N LYS A 93 1.04 1.68 -8.44
CA LYS A 93 1.60 1.54 -9.78
C LYS A 93 2.86 2.38 -9.99
N TYR A 94 2.91 3.62 -9.48
CA TYR A 94 4.14 4.41 -9.52
C TYR A 94 5.27 3.73 -8.75
N LEU A 95 4.97 3.09 -7.62
CA LEU A 95 5.97 2.32 -6.86
C LEU A 95 6.40 1.02 -7.56
N GLU A 96 5.49 0.34 -8.28
CA GLU A 96 5.82 -0.83 -9.11
C GLU A 96 6.86 -0.49 -10.19
N GLU A 97 6.83 0.74 -10.70
CA GLU A 97 7.81 1.24 -11.69
C GLU A 97 9.15 1.65 -11.04
N VAL A 98 9.21 1.71 -9.70
CA VAL A 98 10.45 2.00 -8.94
C VAL A 98 11.10 0.71 -8.45
N VAL A 99 10.35 -0.20 -7.76
CA VAL A 99 10.94 -1.41 -7.12
C VAL A 99 10.20 -2.65 -7.56
N THR A 100 9.37 -2.95 -8.25
CA THR A 100 8.58 -4.15 -8.60
C THR A 100 7.62 -4.63 -7.49
N ASP A 101 6.42 -5.02 -7.89
CA ASP A 101 5.39 -5.63 -7.03
C ASP A 101 5.47 -7.17 -7.02
N ARG A 102 6.44 -7.75 -7.72
CA ARG A 102 6.56 -9.20 -7.82
C ARG A 102 6.97 -9.80 -6.48
N LEU A 103 6.17 -10.74 -6.00
CA LEU A 103 6.29 -11.32 -4.67
C LEU A 103 7.57 -12.14 -4.48
N ASP A 104 7.93 -12.93 -5.49
CA ASP A 104 9.03 -13.90 -5.44
C ASP A 104 10.09 -13.56 -6.48
N VAL A 105 10.85 -12.51 -6.20
CA VAL A 105 11.91 -12.00 -7.07
C VAL A 105 13.24 -12.11 -6.35
N PRO A 106 14.29 -12.70 -6.95
CA PRO A 106 15.64 -12.59 -6.45
C PRO A 106 16.08 -11.14 -6.31
N PHE A 107 16.84 -10.83 -5.26
CA PHE A 107 17.32 -9.47 -5.00
C PHE A 107 18.02 -8.86 -6.22
N SER A 108 18.80 -9.66 -6.94
CA SER A 108 19.54 -9.25 -8.15
C SER A 108 18.65 -8.70 -9.28
N GLU A 109 17.35 -9.01 -9.30
CA GLU A 109 16.43 -8.48 -10.31
C GLU A 109 15.97 -7.04 -10.04
N TYR A 110 16.00 -6.59 -8.77
CA TYR A 110 15.58 -5.23 -8.41
C TYR A 110 16.65 -4.40 -7.72
N GLU A 111 17.86 -4.94 -7.56
CA GLU A 111 19.01 -4.25 -6.97
C GLU A 111 19.31 -2.91 -7.66
N LYS A 112 19.31 -2.88 -8.98
CA LYS A 112 19.53 -1.66 -9.77
C LYS A 112 18.48 -0.59 -9.49
N SER A 113 17.23 -0.99 -9.36
CA SER A 113 16.13 -0.05 -9.02
C SER A 113 16.32 0.56 -7.63
N LEU A 114 16.81 -0.22 -6.65
CA LEU A 114 17.16 0.31 -5.34
C LEU A 114 18.34 1.28 -5.40
N ASP A 115 19.32 1.03 -6.27
CA ASP A 115 20.45 1.94 -6.47
C ASP A 115 20.01 3.30 -7.04
N GLU A 116 18.98 3.34 -7.89
CA GLU A 116 18.39 4.58 -8.40
C GLU A 116 17.76 5.44 -7.30
N ILE A 117 17.26 4.83 -6.23
CA ILE A 117 16.65 5.52 -5.09
C ILE A 117 17.50 5.43 -3.81
N ARG A 118 18.80 5.14 -3.92
CA ARG A 118 19.68 4.97 -2.74
C ARG A 118 19.74 6.17 -1.83
N GLU A 119 19.51 7.39 -2.36
CA GLU A 119 19.49 8.63 -1.60
C GLU A 119 18.20 8.80 -0.79
N VAL A 120 17.16 8.01 -1.07
CA VAL A 120 15.98 7.93 -0.21
C VAL A 120 16.31 7.04 0.97
N ASP A 121 16.49 7.65 2.13
CA ASP A 121 16.92 6.96 3.33
C ASP A 121 15.88 5.95 3.87
N VAL A 122 16.31 5.09 4.78
CA VAL A 122 15.46 4.06 5.41
C VAL A 122 14.25 4.68 6.10
N ILE A 123 14.41 5.84 6.74
CA ILE A 123 13.34 6.53 7.46
C ILE A 123 12.27 7.00 6.48
N SER A 124 12.67 7.57 5.35
CA SER A 124 11.76 8.07 4.30
C SER A 124 10.98 6.92 3.65
N ARG A 125 11.65 5.80 3.32
CA ARG A 125 11.00 4.58 2.80
C ARG A 125 9.98 4.01 3.81
N TYR A 126 10.35 3.93 5.07
CA TYR A 126 9.44 3.51 6.14
C TYR A 126 8.23 4.44 6.29
N ARG A 127 8.44 5.76 6.24
CA ARG A 127 7.36 6.75 6.32
C ARG A 127 6.38 6.62 5.17
N LEU A 128 6.89 6.43 3.94
CA LEU A 128 6.03 6.21 2.77
C LEU A 128 5.20 4.93 2.93
N LEU A 129 5.80 3.82 3.36
CA LEU A 129 5.08 2.58 3.62
C LEU A 129 3.97 2.77 4.67
N ARG A 130 4.26 3.48 5.75
CA ARG A 130 3.24 3.80 6.78
C ARG A 130 2.11 4.66 6.25
N LYS A 131 2.40 5.68 5.45
CA LYS A 131 1.37 6.53 4.83
C LYS A 131 0.45 5.68 3.94
N LEU A 132 1.02 4.77 3.14
CA LEU A 132 0.24 3.85 2.30
C LEU A 132 -0.65 2.93 3.14
N CYS A 133 -0.12 2.28 4.18
CA CYS A 133 -0.93 1.46 5.09
C CYS A 133 -2.10 2.25 5.67
N PHE A 134 -1.84 3.43 6.22
CA PHE A 134 -2.86 4.29 6.82
C PHE A 134 -3.94 4.71 5.80
N ALA A 135 -3.54 5.09 4.59
CA ALA A 135 -4.49 5.47 3.54
C ALA A 135 -5.40 4.28 3.17
N ILE A 136 -4.83 3.10 2.94
CA ILE A 136 -5.60 1.89 2.60
C ILE A 136 -6.57 1.51 3.72
N GLU A 137 -6.11 1.49 4.98
CA GLU A 137 -6.94 1.23 6.16
C GLU A 137 -8.10 2.23 6.28
N SER A 138 -7.82 3.51 6.02
CA SER A 138 -8.83 4.57 6.05
C SER A 138 -9.92 4.37 4.99
N PHE A 139 -9.56 3.93 3.79
CA PHE A 139 -10.54 3.61 2.75
C PHE A 139 -11.34 2.34 3.07
N GLU A 140 -10.69 1.27 3.56
CA GLU A 140 -11.41 0.06 4.00
C GLU A 140 -12.45 0.41 5.08
N ALA A 141 -12.04 1.18 6.09
CA ALA A 141 -12.94 1.63 7.15
C ALA A 141 -14.12 2.48 6.60
N ALA A 142 -13.85 3.37 5.63
CA ALA A 142 -14.88 4.19 5.00
C ALA A 142 -15.88 3.36 4.17
N PHE A 143 -15.41 2.30 3.49
CA PHE A 143 -16.29 1.34 2.80
C PHE A 143 -17.09 0.48 3.77
N GLY A 144 -16.52 0.12 4.93
CA GLY A 144 -17.12 -0.74 5.94
C GLY A 144 -16.86 -2.23 5.72
N GLU A 145 -16.95 -3.01 6.80
CA GLU A 145 -16.56 -4.42 6.85
C GLU A 145 -17.28 -5.33 5.84
N ASN A 146 -18.56 -5.10 5.59
CA ASN A 146 -19.39 -5.91 4.68
C ASN A 146 -19.48 -5.34 3.26
N SER A 147 -18.48 -4.57 2.85
CA SER A 147 -18.48 -3.97 1.53
C SER A 147 -18.18 -4.98 0.43
N LYS A 148 -18.95 -4.94 -0.67
CA LYS A 148 -18.64 -5.70 -1.89
C LYS A 148 -17.26 -5.39 -2.49
N TYR A 149 -16.59 -4.35 -2.00
CA TYR A 149 -15.27 -3.91 -2.46
C TYR A 149 -14.12 -4.54 -1.68
N ASN A 150 -14.40 -5.29 -0.60
CA ASN A 150 -13.36 -5.87 0.29
C ASN A 150 -12.38 -6.78 -0.48
N LYS A 151 -12.87 -7.58 -1.43
CA LYS A 151 -12.02 -8.40 -2.29
C LYS A 151 -10.96 -7.58 -3.04
N GLY A 152 -11.32 -6.39 -3.52
CA GLY A 152 -10.37 -5.50 -4.21
C GLY A 152 -9.27 -4.96 -3.28
N PHE A 153 -9.49 -4.92 -1.96
CA PHE A 153 -8.46 -4.55 -1.00
C PHE A 153 -7.46 -5.69 -0.75
N ASN A 154 -7.85 -6.97 -0.92
CA ASN A 154 -6.91 -8.08 -0.82
C ASN A 154 -5.76 -7.93 -1.83
N GLU A 155 -6.07 -7.53 -3.07
CA GLU A 155 -5.06 -7.25 -4.09
C GLU A 155 -4.17 -6.05 -3.69
N ILE A 156 -4.78 -4.96 -3.20
CA ILE A 156 -4.05 -3.75 -2.77
C ILE A 156 -3.06 -4.08 -1.65
N TRP A 157 -3.49 -4.81 -0.62
CA TRP A 157 -2.64 -5.24 0.47
C TRP A 157 -1.52 -6.17 0.02
N GLY A 158 -1.87 -7.11 -0.87
CA GLY A 158 -0.89 -8.03 -1.45
C GLY A 158 0.22 -7.30 -2.22
N LYS A 159 -0.14 -6.36 -3.10
CA LYS A 159 0.83 -5.51 -3.80
C LYS A 159 1.67 -4.70 -2.84
N LEU A 160 1.07 -4.05 -1.84
CA LEU A 160 1.81 -3.27 -0.86
C LEU A 160 2.80 -4.12 -0.07
N SER A 161 2.46 -5.38 0.26
CA SER A 161 3.39 -6.26 0.98
C SER A 161 4.65 -6.57 0.17
N ALA A 162 4.50 -6.83 -1.13
CA ALA A 162 5.64 -7.06 -2.04
C ALA A 162 6.47 -5.78 -2.24
N LEU A 163 5.83 -4.64 -2.51
CA LEU A 163 6.49 -3.35 -2.64
C LEU A 163 7.24 -2.96 -1.37
N GLY A 164 6.61 -3.11 -0.20
CA GLY A 164 7.23 -2.84 1.09
C GLY A 164 8.50 -3.68 1.31
N LYS A 165 8.45 -4.98 0.99
CA LYS A 165 9.64 -5.85 1.04
C LYS A 165 10.71 -5.41 0.04
N ASN A 166 10.32 -5.11 -1.22
CA ASN A 166 11.25 -4.76 -2.28
C ASN A 166 11.88 -3.36 -2.10
N MET A 167 11.35 -2.51 -1.23
CA MET A 167 12.01 -1.26 -0.80
C MET A 167 13.13 -1.46 0.23
N ILE A 168 13.33 -2.67 0.77
CA ILE A 168 14.42 -2.98 1.70
C ILE A 168 15.65 -3.41 0.91
N ASP A 169 16.77 -2.74 1.16
CA ASP A 169 18.06 -3.15 0.63
C ASP A 169 18.65 -4.30 1.48
N LEU A 170 18.59 -5.51 0.95
CA LEU A 170 19.07 -6.70 1.66
C LEU A 170 20.58 -6.71 1.88
N ARG A 171 21.37 -5.88 1.15
CA ARG A 171 22.82 -5.74 1.36
C ARG A 171 23.13 -5.03 2.68
N THR A 172 22.30 -4.07 3.06
CA THR A 172 22.52 -3.20 4.22
C THR A 172 21.62 -3.52 5.40
N VAL A 173 20.61 -4.36 5.24
CA VAL A 173 19.59 -4.61 6.28
C VAL A 173 20.19 -5.01 7.64
N MET A 174 21.20 -5.87 7.65
CA MET A 174 21.85 -6.30 8.89
C MET A 174 22.67 -5.18 9.53
N THR A 175 23.33 -4.34 8.74
CA THR A 175 24.03 -3.14 9.21
C THR A 175 23.05 -2.10 9.77
N GLU A 176 21.92 -1.93 9.10
CA GLU A 176 20.86 -1.01 9.58
C GLU A 176 20.17 -1.51 10.85
N LEU A 177 20.17 -2.81 11.11
CA LEU A 177 19.66 -3.40 12.34
C LEU A 177 20.68 -3.38 13.50
N ASP A 178 21.95 -3.03 13.24
CA ASP A 178 22.96 -2.91 14.29
C ASP A 178 22.54 -1.92 15.37
N PHE A 179 22.99 -2.18 16.59
CA PHE A 179 22.62 -1.36 17.77
C PHE A 179 23.03 0.12 17.60
N ASN A 180 24.12 0.39 16.92
CA ASN A 180 24.66 1.73 16.72
C ASN A 180 24.14 2.42 15.45
N SER A 181 23.33 1.73 14.62
CA SER A 181 22.77 2.37 13.41
C SER A 181 21.72 3.42 13.78
N PRO A 182 21.82 4.65 13.22
CA PRO A 182 20.80 5.68 13.39
C PRO A 182 19.45 5.29 12.75
N ASN A 183 19.46 4.33 11.83
CA ASN A 183 18.27 3.87 11.12
C ASN A 183 17.61 2.64 11.76
N ARG A 184 18.20 2.09 12.84
CA ARG A 184 17.79 0.83 13.46
C ARG A 184 16.30 0.73 13.74
N ASP A 185 15.74 1.75 14.37
CA ASP A 185 14.32 1.72 14.77
C ASP A 185 13.40 1.83 13.55
N ALA A 186 13.77 2.63 12.56
CA ALA A 186 13.03 2.72 11.30
C ALA A 186 13.08 1.40 10.52
N MET A 187 14.25 0.75 10.42
CA MET A 187 14.40 -0.55 9.77
C MET A 187 13.60 -1.64 10.49
N LYS A 188 13.66 -1.70 11.82
CA LYS A 188 12.84 -2.63 12.61
C LYS A 188 11.35 -2.43 12.37
N ALA A 189 10.91 -1.18 12.40
CA ALA A 189 9.50 -0.84 12.17
C ALA A 189 9.06 -1.16 10.73
N HIS A 190 9.91 -0.90 9.74
CA HIS A 190 9.66 -1.27 8.35
C HIS A 190 9.50 -2.79 8.19
N LEU A 191 10.44 -3.57 8.72
CA LEU A 191 10.37 -5.03 8.72
C LEU A 191 9.14 -5.56 9.45
N ALA A 192 8.76 -4.97 10.58
CA ALA A 192 7.56 -5.36 11.32
C ALA A 192 6.30 -5.17 10.47
N ILE A 193 6.17 -4.03 9.78
CA ILE A 193 5.05 -3.79 8.85
C ILE A 193 5.06 -4.80 7.72
N VAL A 194 6.19 -5.03 7.07
CA VAL A 194 6.29 -6.00 5.97
C VAL A 194 5.87 -7.41 6.40
N LYS A 195 6.33 -7.87 7.56
CA LYS A 195 5.95 -9.17 8.12
C LYS A 195 4.45 -9.26 8.40
N ASP A 196 3.87 -8.22 9.00
CA ASP A 196 2.43 -8.14 9.25
C ASP A 196 1.62 -8.13 7.95
N LEU A 197 2.06 -7.35 6.96
CA LEU A 197 1.41 -7.29 5.64
C LEU A 197 1.40 -8.65 4.93
N PHE A 198 2.51 -9.40 4.95
CA PHE A 198 2.55 -10.74 4.37
C PHE A 198 1.61 -11.71 5.08
N LYS A 199 1.63 -11.70 6.42
CA LYS A 199 0.73 -12.55 7.22
C LYS A 199 -0.73 -12.20 6.93
N ARG A 200 -1.08 -10.92 7.01
CA ARG A 200 -2.43 -10.42 6.76
C ARG A 200 -2.91 -10.75 5.34
N SER A 201 -2.03 -10.62 4.35
CA SER A 201 -2.37 -10.98 2.96
C SER A 201 -2.61 -12.49 2.82
N ALA A 202 -1.79 -13.33 3.45
CA ALA A 202 -1.99 -14.78 3.45
C ALA A 202 -3.34 -15.16 4.08
N ASP A 203 -3.65 -14.61 5.26
CA ASP A 203 -4.90 -14.87 5.98
C ASP A 203 -6.11 -14.42 5.16
N ARG A 204 -6.08 -13.22 4.54
CA ARG A 204 -7.16 -12.70 3.67
C ARG A 204 -7.44 -13.57 2.45
N TYR A 205 -6.41 -14.07 1.78
CA TYR A 205 -6.59 -14.98 0.64
C TYR A 205 -7.10 -16.35 1.05
N ARG A 206 -6.71 -16.83 2.25
CA ARG A 206 -7.28 -18.02 2.85
C ARG A 206 -8.76 -17.85 3.18
N GLU A 207 -9.14 -16.76 3.84
CA GLU A 207 -10.54 -16.41 4.13
C GLU A 207 -11.37 -16.27 2.85
N GLU A 208 -10.82 -15.62 1.82
CA GLU A 208 -11.48 -15.53 0.50
C GLU A 208 -11.78 -16.93 -0.07
N TYR A 209 -10.83 -17.87 0.07
CA TYR A 209 -11.04 -19.25 -0.35
C TYR A 209 -12.08 -19.95 0.52
N GLU A 210 -11.92 -19.93 1.84
CA GLU A 210 -12.76 -20.70 2.78
C GLU A 210 -14.22 -20.22 2.82
N LEU A 211 -14.44 -18.90 2.74
CA LEU A 211 -15.75 -18.30 2.99
C LEU A 211 -16.50 -17.88 1.72
N TYR A 212 -15.78 -17.59 0.62
CA TYR A 212 -16.41 -16.93 -0.53
C TYR A 212 -16.15 -17.58 -1.87
N SER A 213 -14.90 -17.74 -2.28
CA SER A 213 -14.58 -18.10 -3.66
C SER A 213 -14.50 -19.61 -3.91
N HIS A 214 -14.07 -20.38 -2.93
CA HIS A 214 -13.74 -21.81 -3.02
C HIS A 214 -12.76 -22.14 -4.17
N LYS A 215 -11.98 -21.14 -4.65
CA LYS A 215 -11.03 -21.30 -5.74
C LYS A 215 -9.64 -21.64 -5.17
N LEU A 216 -9.11 -22.80 -5.53
CA LEU A 216 -7.75 -23.20 -5.15
C LEU A 216 -6.68 -22.17 -5.54
N SER A 217 -6.94 -21.33 -6.56
CA SER A 217 -6.04 -20.22 -6.91
C SER A 217 -5.85 -19.23 -5.75
N ASP A 218 -6.92 -18.87 -5.05
CA ASP A 218 -6.86 -17.92 -3.94
C ASP A 218 -6.09 -18.53 -2.78
N PHE A 219 -6.33 -19.79 -2.47
CA PHE A 219 -5.58 -20.52 -1.45
C PHE A 219 -4.08 -20.60 -1.77
N ARG A 220 -3.72 -20.90 -3.03
CA ARG A 220 -2.33 -20.94 -3.48
C ARG A 220 -1.63 -19.58 -3.34
N ILE A 221 -2.34 -18.49 -3.61
CA ILE A 221 -1.82 -17.13 -3.40
C ILE A 221 -1.52 -16.91 -1.91
N GLY A 222 -2.40 -17.34 -0.98
CA GLY A 222 -2.13 -17.28 0.46
C GLY A 222 -0.83 -18.02 0.84
N ILE A 223 -0.60 -19.23 0.29
CA ILE A 223 0.64 -19.98 0.50
C ILE A 223 1.87 -19.24 -0.04
N GLN A 224 1.75 -18.56 -1.18
CA GLN A 224 2.86 -17.75 -1.73
C GLN A 224 3.25 -16.61 -0.78
N TYR A 225 2.29 -15.94 -0.14
CA TYR A 225 2.57 -14.90 0.87
C TYR A 225 3.26 -15.47 2.11
N LEU A 226 2.84 -16.64 2.63
CA LEU A 226 3.55 -17.33 3.72
C LEU A 226 4.98 -17.72 3.32
N SER A 227 5.17 -18.17 2.10
CA SER A 227 6.48 -18.50 1.54
C SER A 227 7.38 -17.29 1.45
N ALA A 228 6.84 -16.13 1.03
CA ALA A 228 7.57 -14.87 1.01
C ALA A 228 7.93 -14.41 2.44
N LEU A 229 7.02 -14.51 3.39
CA LEU A 229 7.27 -14.21 4.81
C LEU A 229 8.40 -15.07 5.37
N ARG A 230 8.38 -16.38 5.09
CA ARG A 230 9.48 -17.28 5.47
C ARG A 230 10.83 -16.81 4.95
N ARG A 231 10.89 -16.37 3.69
CA ARG A 231 12.14 -15.84 3.09
C ARG A 231 12.59 -14.55 3.76
N VAL A 232 11.68 -13.66 4.12
CA VAL A 232 12.01 -12.45 4.89
C VAL A 232 12.65 -12.82 6.21
N HIS A 233 12.06 -13.73 7.00
CA HIS A 233 12.65 -14.20 8.26
C HIS A 233 14.04 -14.81 8.04
N ALA A 234 14.22 -15.64 7.01
CA ALA A 234 15.50 -16.25 6.70
C ALA A 234 16.58 -15.21 6.33
N SER A 235 16.22 -14.15 5.57
CA SER A 235 17.16 -13.11 5.14
C SER A 235 17.69 -12.22 6.27
N ILE A 236 17.01 -12.18 7.41
CA ILE A 236 17.41 -11.42 8.60
C ILE A 236 17.80 -12.33 9.77
N ASN A 237 18.16 -13.61 9.49
CA ASN A 237 18.60 -14.62 10.45
C ASN A 237 17.59 -15.00 11.56
N GLU A 238 16.32 -14.76 11.37
CA GLU A 238 15.25 -15.21 12.28
C GLU A 238 14.85 -16.67 11.96
N ARG A 239 15.77 -17.62 12.24
CA ARG A 239 15.65 -19.04 11.82
C ARG A 239 14.44 -19.74 12.42
N ASP A 240 14.14 -19.50 13.70
CA ASP A 240 13.01 -20.14 14.40
C ASP A 240 11.67 -19.74 13.78
N GLU A 241 11.50 -18.45 13.44
CA GLU A 241 10.30 -17.97 12.77
C GLU A 241 10.20 -18.49 11.33
N ALA A 242 11.34 -18.60 10.62
CA ALA A 242 11.35 -19.20 9.28
C ALA A 242 10.93 -20.68 9.30
N GLU A 243 11.37 -21.47 10.29
CA GLU A 243 10.96 -22.87 10.45
C GLU A 243 9.49 -22.99 10.90
N LYS A 244 9.00 -22.07 11.71
CA LYS A 244 7.58 -21.97 12.07
C LYS A 244 6.70 -21.73 10.85
N MET A 245 7.11 -20.79 9.97
CA MET A 245 6.40 -20.53 8.73
C MET A 245 6.42 -21.74 7.79
N LYS A 246 7.53 -22.47 7.73
CA LYS A 246 7.62 -23.71 6.94
C LYS A 246 6.56 -24.73 7.41
N ARG A 247 6.47 -24.96 8.71
CA ARG A 247 5.45 -25.86 9.28
C ARG A 247 4.03 -25.40 8.98
N ASN A 248 3.76 -24.10 9.06
CA ASN A 248 2.44 -23.57 8.72
C ASN A 248 2.09 -23.84 7.25
N ILE A 249 3.05 -23.66 6.32
CA ILE A 249 2.87 -23.96 4.89
C ILE A 249 2.59 -25.45 4.68
N GLU A 250 3.29 -26.34 5.38
CA GLU A 250 3.06 -27.79 5.31
C GLU A 250 1.64 -28.13 5.76
N VAL A 251 1.17 -27.54 6.87
CA VAL A 251 -0.22 -27.74 7.37
C VAL A 251 -1.25 -27.22 6.37
N TRP A 252 -0.98 -26.11 5.69
CA TRP A 252 -1.92 -25.59 4.69
C TRP A 252 -1.97 -26.45 3.42
N ASN A 253 -0.94 -27.24 3.12
CA ASN A 253 -0.88 -28.11 1.94
C ASN A 253 -1.48 -29.51 2.20
N THR A 254 -1.84 -29.86 3.44
CA THR A 254 -2.54 -31.11 3.80
C THR A 254 -4.05 -30.94 3.80
#